data_f7a09b3aca0402c65b5bb41df1e4a962
#
_entry.id   f7a09b3aca0402c65b5bb41df1e4a962
#
_cell.length_a   1.000
_cell.length_b   1.000
_cell.length_c   1.000
_cell.angle_alpha   90.00
_cell.angle_beta   90.00
_cell.angle_gamma   90.00
#
_symmetry.space_group_name_H-M   'P 1'
#
loop_
_entity.id
_entity.type
_entity.pdbx_description
1 polymer ?
#
loop_
_entity_poly.entity_id
_entity_poly.type
_entity_poly.pdbx_seq_one_letter_code
_entity_poly.pdbx_strand_id
1 'polypeptide(L)'
;MERLGALLAGLWGGLLIGIGLVAAPAVFAVAERDGAGRAAGRMFSQEAHAGLALALLLFFLARRRARAAAAAGTGSVVSAEVLLVLGALFCTVAGHFALQPMMAAARAGQGALGFGALHGLAAGFYALKTLLVVALAWRLTAAVSRPPSS
;
A
#
# COMPACT_ATOMS: atom_id res chain seq x y z
N MET A 1 -10.13 1.74 19.29
CA MET A 1 -8.90 1.60 18.50
C MET A 1 -9.02 0.61 17.36
N GLU A 2 -9.78 -0.48 17.51
CA GLU A 2 -10.01 -1.47 16.43
C GLU A 2 -10.73 -0.87 15.23
N ARG A 3 -11.85 -0.17 15.48
CA ARG A 3 -12.61 0.52 14.42
C ARG A 3 -11.79 1.52 13.64
N LEU A 4 -10.88 2.27 14.32
CA LEU A 4 -9.99 3.22 13.65
C LEU A 4 -9.02 2.51 12.71
N GLY A 5 -8.40 1.41 13.14
CA GLY A 5 -7.51 0.63 12.27
C GLY A 5 -8.22 0.06 11.05
N ALA A 6 -9.44 -0.49 11.24
CA ALA A 6 -10.25 -1.01 10.14
C ALA A 6 -10.65 0.09 9.14
N LEU A 7 -11.06 1.28 9.65
CA LEU A 7 -11.40 2.42 8.81
C LEU A 7 -10.19 2.90 7.99
N LEU A 8 -9.03 3.10 8.62
CA LEU A 8 -7.82 3.57 7.96
C LEU A 8 -7.34 2.58 6.89
N ALA A 9 -7.35 1.27 7.20
CA ALA A 9 -6.98 0.25 6.23
C ALA A 9 -7.97 0.18 5.06
N GLY A 10 -9.26 0.31 5.33
CA GLY A 10 -10.31 0.35 4.31
C GLY A 10 -10.19 1.57 3.38
N LEU A 11 -9.96 2.76 3.96
CA LEU A 11 -9.72 3.99 3.18
C LEU A 11 -8.46 3.87 2.32
N TRP A 12 -7.38 3.32 2.85
CA TRP A 12 -6.16 3.10 2.09
C TRP A 12 -6.36 2.10 0.96
N GLY A 13 -7.02 0.96 1.21
CA GLY A 13 -7.36 -0.01 0.18
C GLY A 13 -8.24 0.58 -0.91
N GLY A 14 -9.25 1.38 -0.53
CA GLY A 14 -10.11 2.10 -1.47
C GLY A 14 -9.34 3.12 -2.33
N LEU A 15 -8.39 3.86 -1.74
CA LEU A 15 -7.52 4.78 -2.45
C LEU A 15 -6.64 4.05 -3.49
N LEU A 16 -6.04 2.92 -3.11
CA LEU A 16 -5.23 2.09 -4.01
C LEU A 16 -6.04 1.58 -5.19
N ILE A 17 -7.20 0.98 -4.93
CA ILE A 17 -8.10 0.48 -5.97
C ILE A 17 -8.58 1.63 -6.87
N GLY A 18 -9.00 2.75 -6.27
CA GLY A 18 -9.49 3.92 -6.99
C GLY A 18 -8.43 4.51 -7.93
N ILE A 19 -7.18 4.66 -7.47
CA ILE A 19 -6.10 5.17 -8.32
C ILE A 19 -5.70 4.14 -9.39
N GLY A 20 -5.47 2.89 -9.00
CA GLY A 20 -4.91 1.88 -9.90
C GLY A 20 -5.89 1.39 -10.97
N LEU A 21 -7.16 1.17 -10.62
CA LEU A 21 -8.15 0.57 -11.52
C LEU A 21 -9.12 1.57 -12.14
N VAL A 22 -9.24 2.78 -11.59
CA VAL A 22 -10.20 3.78 -12.08
C VAL A 22 -9.48 5.03 -12.59
N ALA A 23 -8.77 5.75 -11.73
CA ALA A 23 -8.25 7.07 -12.07
C ALA A 23 -7.13 7.00 -13.13
N ALA A 24 -6.15 6.11 -12.96
CA ALA A 24 -5.06 5.98 -13.91
C ALA A 24 -5.54 5.53 -15.30
N PRO A 25 -6.33 4.46 -15.45
CA PRO A 25 -6.90 4.09 -16.77
C PRO A 25 -7.74 5.21 -17.39
N ALA A 26 -8.57 5.92 -16.61
CA ALA A 26 -9.40 7.01 -17.12
C ALA A 26 -8.57 8.16 -17.68
N VAL A 27 -7.47 8.54 -17.01
CA VAL A 27 -6.57 9.59 -17.49
C VAL A 27 -5.91 9.17 -18.83
N PHE A 28 -5.48 7.92 -18.94
CA PHE A 28 -4.89 7.41 -20.20
C PHE A 28 -5.91 7.27 -21.34
N ALA A 29 -7.21 7.18 -21.04
CA ALA A 29 -8.25 7.12 -22.05
C ALA A 29 -8.57 8.48 -22.68
N VAL A 30 -8.35 9.60 -21.97
CA VAL A 30 -8.80 10.93 -22.40
C VAL A 30 -7.66 11.93 -22.64
N ALA A 31 -6.46 11.70 -22.12
CA ALA A 31 -5.33 12.62 -22.25
C ALA A 31 -4.28 12.04 -23.20
N GLU A 32 -3.50 12.94 -23.84
CA GLU A 32 -2.32 12.55 -24.60
C GLU A 32 -1.33 11.79 -23.70
N ARG A 33 -0.63 10.82 -24.30
CA ARG A 33 0.20 9.86 -23.58
C ARG A 33 1.19 10.50 -22.58
N ASP A 34 1.84 11.58 -22.96
CA ASP A 34 2.80 12.28 -22.09
C ASP A 34 2.11 13.02 -20.94
N GLY A 35 0.97 13.66 -21.22
CA GLY A 35 0.14 14.30 -20.20
C GLY A 35 -0.43 13.28 -19.21
N ALA A 36 -0.97 12.17 -19.74
CA ALA A 36 -1.47 11.07 -18.93
C ALA A 36 -0.39 10.48 -18.02
N GLY A 37 0.83 10.26 -18.56
CA GLY A 37 1.96 9.73 -17.80
C GLY A 37 2.38 10.64 -16.65
N ARG A 38 2.41 11.96 -16.87
CA ARG A 38 2.71 12.95 -15.82
C ARG A 38 1.62 12.98 -14.75
N ALA A 39 0.34 12.99 -15.14
CA ALA A 39 -0.78 13.02 -14.21
C ALA A 39 -0.82 11.74 -13.36
N ALA A 40 -0.71 10.56 -13.98
CA ALA A 40 -0.65 9.29 -13.28
C ALA A 40 0.56 9.24 -12.33
N GLY A 41 1.73 9.70 -12.77
CA GLY A 41 2.93 9.78 -11.94
C GLY A 41 2.70 10.62 -10.67
N ARG A 42 2.02 11.76 -10.77
CA ARG A 42 1.65 12.58 -9.61
C ARG A 42 0.68 11.86 -8.67
N MET A 43 -0.36 11.21 -9.21
CA MET A 43 -1.32 10.46 -8.39
C MET A 43 -0.64 9.34 -7.59
N PHE A 44 0.20 8.53 -8.25
CA PHE A 44 0.96 7.48 -7.60
C PHE A 44 1.98 8.01 -6.58
N SER A 45 2.59 9.17 -6.84
CA SER A 45 3.49 9.80 -5.88
C SER A 45 2.75 10.29 -4.63
N GLN A 46 1.61 10.95 -4.80
CA GLN A 46 0.78 11.39 -3.67
C GLN A 46 0.28 10.19 -2.85
N GLU A 47 -0.19 9.14 -3.54
CA GLU A 47 -0.59 7.90 -2.87
C GLU A 47 0.57 7.27 -2.09
N ALA A 48 1.79 7.22 -2.65
CA ALA A 48 2.93 6.63 -1.97
C ALA A 48 3.28 7.37 -0.67
N HIS A 49 3.22 8.71 -0.66
CA HIS A 49 3.46 9.49 0.56
C HIS A 49 2.32 9.31 1.58
N ALA A 50 1.07 9.36 1.15
CA ALA A 50 -0.08 9.09 2.01
C ALA A 50 -0.04 7.64 2.56
N GLY A 51 0.27 6.68 1.69
CA GLY A 51 0.43 5.27 2.04
C GLY A 51 1.55 5.03 3.06
N LEU A 52 2.67 5.75 2.95
CA LEU A 52 3.75 5.70 3.94
C LEU A 52 3.26 6.15 5.32
N ALA A 53 2.55 7.28 5.39
CA ALA A 53 1.99 7.78 6.65
C ALA A 53 0.95 6.81 7.24
N LEU A 54 0.05 6.27 6.40
CA LEU A 54 -0.95 5.28 6.82
C LEU A 54 -0.31 3.98 7.29
N ALA A 55 0.72 3.49 6.58
CA ALA A 55 1.46 2.29 6.97
C ALA A 55 2.13 2.45 8.34
N LEU A 56 2.77 3.59 8.59
CA LEU A 56 3.39 3.88 9.90
C LEU A 56 2.33 3.91 11.01
N LEU A 57 1.22 4.61 10.80
CA LEU A 57 0.14 4.68 11.79
C LEU A 57 -0.47 3.29 12.06
N LEU A 58 -0.79 2.54 11.02
CA LEU A 58 -1.32 1.18 11.14
C LEU A 58 -0.31 0.22 11.77
N PHE A 59 0.98 0.39 11.50
CA PHE A 59 2.03 -0.39 12.14
C PHE A 59 2.05 -0.18 13.66
N PHE A 60 2.00 1.07 14.13
CA PHE A 60 1.96 1.34 15.56
C PHE A 60 0.68 0.79 16.22
N LEU A 61 -0.47 0.91 15.56
CA LEU A 61 -1.73 0.35 16.05
C LEU A 61 -1.67 -1.18 16.13
N ALA A 62 -1.22 -1.85 15.06
CA ALA A 62 -1.07 -3.30 15.01
C ALA A 62 -0.05 -3.81 16.06
N ARG A 63 1.07 -3.11 16.19
CA ARG A 63 2.12 -3.45 17.15
C ARG A 63 1.66 -3.33 18.60
N ARG A 64 0.90 -2.28 18.95
CA ARG A 64 0.30 -2.12 20.27
C ARG A 64 -0.65 -3.28 20.60
N ARG A 65 -1.50 -3.67 19.64
CA ARG A 65 -2.43 -4.80 19.80
C ARG A 65 -1.68 -6.13 19.97
N ALA A 66 -0.67 -6.38 19.13
CA ALA A 66 0.13 -7.58 19.20
C ALA A 66 0.85 -7.71 20.56
N ARG A 67 1.40 -6.61 21.07
CA ARG A 67 2.04 -6.59 22.41
C ARG A 67 1.04 -6.84 23.53
N ALA A 68 -0.16 -6.26 23.47
CA ALA A 68 -1.20 -6.47 24.47
C ALA A 68 -1.68 -7.93 24.46
N ALA A 69 -1.87 -8.54 23.29
CA ALA A 69 -2.23 -9.95 23.16
C ALA A 69 -1.12 -10.88 23.69
N ALA A 70 0.14 -10.57 23.41
CA ALA A 70 1.27 -11.34 23.92
C ALA A 70 1.38 -11.24 25.44
N ALA A 71 1.19 -10.06 26.03
CA ALA A 71 1.20 -9.86 27.47
C ALA A 71 0.03 -10.59 28.18
N ALA A 72 -1.09 -10.76 27.50
CA ALA A 72 -2.24 -11.55 27.98
C ALA A 72 -2.09 -13.07 27.71
N GLY A 73 -0.99 -13.53 27.10
CA GLY A 73 -0.78 -14.94 26.75
C GLY A 73 -1.69 -15.45 25.60
N THR A 74 -2.38 -14.56 24.90
CA THR A 74 -3.36 -14.91 23.84
C THR A 74 -2.84 -14.71 22.42
N GLY A 75 -1.58 -14.31 22.24
CA GLY A 75 -1.01 -14.06 20.92
C GLY A 75 0.50 -13.82 20.93
N SER A 76 1.04 -13.43 19.79
CA SER A 76 2.45 -13.13 19.58
C SER A 76 2.68 -11.63 19.34
N VAL A 77 3.88 -11.14 19.67
CA VAL A 77 4.33 -9.78 19.33
C VAL A 77 4.45 -9.55 17.81
N VAL A 78 4.52 -10.63 17.03
CA VAL A 78 4.50 -10.63 15.57
C VAL A 78 3.16 -11.21 15.14
N SER A 79 2.18 -10.33 14.91
CA SER A 79 0.87 -10.73 14.39
C SER A 79 0.83 -10.64 12.86
N ALA A 80 -0.16 -11.33 12.25
CA ALA A 80 -0.37 -11.25 10.80
C ALA A 80 -0.62 -9.80 10.34
N GLU A 81 -1.30 -8.99 11.14
CA GLU A 81 -1.54 -7.58 10.85
C GLU A 81 -0.24 -6.77 10.79
N VAL A 82 0.70 -7.04 11.70
CA VAL A 82 2.05 -6.44 11.68
C VAL A 82 2.78 -6.81 10.40
N LEU A 83 2.75 -8.10 10.00
CA LEU A 83 3.40 -8.56 8.77
C LEU A 83 2.78 -7.97 7.50
N LEU A 84 1.45 -7.88 7.45
CA LEU A 84 0.74 -7.28 6.31
C LEU A 84 1.10 -5.79 6.13
N VAL A 85 1.16 -5.04 7.23
CA VAL A 85 1.57 -3.63 7.18
C VAL A 85 3.03 -3.48 6.77
N LEU A 86 3.93 -4.30 7.30
CA LEU A 86 5.36 -4.27 6.93
C LEU A 86 5.55 -4.64 5.45
N GLY A 87 4.82 -5.64 4.95
CA GLY A 87 4.83 -5.99 3.53
C GLY A 87 4.33 -4.85 2.63
N ALA A 88 3.23 -4.18 3.02
CA ALA A 88 2.72 -3.02 2.29
C ALA A 88 3.70 -1.83 2.33
N LEU A 89 4.35 -1.59 3.47
CA LEU A 89 5.40 -0.59 3.62
C LEU A 89 6.60 -0.89 2.71
N PHE A 90 7.07 -2.14 2.72
CA PHE A 90 8.14 -2.59 1.83
C PHE A 90 7.78 -2.36 0.35
N CYS A 91 6.58 -2.77 -0.07
CA CYS A 91 6.12 -2.54 -1.45
C CYS A 91 6.05 -1.05 -1.80
N THR A 92 5.69 -0.17 -0.86
CA THR A 92 5.69 1.28 -1.08
C THR A 92 7.10 1.80 -1.29
N VAL A 93 8.04 1.42 -0.42
CA VAL A 93 9.44 1.88 -0.49
C VAL A 93 10.12 1.32 -1.76
N ALA A 94 10.02 0.03 -2.00
CA ALA A 94 10.64 -0.60 -3.17
C ALA A 94 9.97 -0.13 -4.47
N GLY A 95 8.63 -0.20 -4.56
CA GLY A 95 7.89 0.06 -5.79
C GLY A 95 7.85 1.54 -6.18
N HIS A 96 7.87 2.46 -5.23
CA HIS A 96 7.87 3.90 -5.54
C HIS A 96 9.26 4.52 -5.32
N PHE A 97 9.77 4.54 -4.11
CA PHE A 97 10.97 5.33 -3.80
C PHE A 97 12.25 4.76 -4.39
N ALA A 98 12.39 3.43 -4.53
CA ALA A 98 13.57 2.85 -5.16
C ALA A 98 13.45 2.81 -6.69
N LEU A 99 12.28 2.44 -7.25
CA LEU A 99 12.14 2.27 -8.70
C LEU A 99 11.94 3.59 -9.47
N GLN A 100 11.39 4.64 -8.87
CA GLN A 100 11.15 5.91 -9.57
C GLN A 100 12.43 6.55 -10.12
N PRO A 101 13.52 6.71 -9.36
CA PRO A 101 14.76 7.25 -9.90
C PRO A 101 15.36 6.35 -10.99
N MET A 102 15.23 5.01 -10.86
CA MET A 102 15.69 4.07 -11.88
C MET A 102 14.89 4.21 -13.18
N MET A 103 13.57 4.40 -13.10
CA MET A 103 12.73 4.66 -14.27
C MET A 103 13.04 5.99 -14.93
N ALA A 104 13.37 7.03 -14.16
CA ALA A 104 13.81 8.31 -14.70
C ALA A 104 15.14 8.18 -15.46
N ALA A 105 16.11 7.46 -14.89
CA ALA A 105 17.38 7.16 -15.55
C ALA A 105 17.18 6.34 -16.85
N ALA A 106 16.31 5.33 -16.80
CA ALA A 106 16.01 4.50 -17.99
C ALA A 106 15.36 5.31 -19.14
N ARG A 107 14.52 6.32 -18.82
CA ARG A 107 13.98 7.24 -19.84
C ARG A 107 15.06 8.12 -20.47
N ALA A 108 16.12 8.43 -19.73
CA ALA A 108 17.28 9.17 -20.21
C ALA A 108 18.30 8.27 -20.94
N GLY A 109 17.96 7.00 -21.21
CA GLY A 109 18.87 6.05 -21.85
C GLY A 109 19.99 5.55 -20.93
N GLN A 110 19.85 5.72 -19.61
CA GLN A 110 20.82 5.34 -18.59
C GLN A 110 20.32 4.15 -17.78
N GLY A 111 21.23 3.33 -17.28
CA GLY A 111 20.90 2.20 -16.42
C GLY A 111 20.88 0.85 -17.13
N ALA A 112 20.94 -0.24 -16.35
CA ALA A 112 21.03 -1.60 -16.85
C ALA A 112 19.66 -2.19 -17.27
N LEU A 113 18.54 -1.62 -16.79
CA LEU A 113 17.19 -2.10 -17.06
C LEU A 113 16.40 -1.08 -17.87
N GLY A 114 15.66 -1.56 -18.87
CA GLY A 114 14.77 -0.72 -19.67
C GLY A 114 13.54 -0.25 -18.87
N PHE A 115 12.99 0.90 -19.27
CA PHE A 115 11.81 1.49 -18.64
C PHE A 115 10.63 0.52 -18.50
N GLY A 116 10.33 -0.29 -19.54
CA GLY A 116 9.24 -1.25 -19.52
C GLY A 116 9.35 -2.30 -18.43
N ALA A 117 10.56 -2.83 -18.22
CA ALA A 117 10.82 -3.81 -17.16
C ALA A 117 10.65 -3.19 -15.76
N LEU A 118 11.19 -1.99 -15.54
CA LEU A 118 11.06 -1.27 -14.27
C LEU A 118 9.61 -0.87 -13.99
N HIS A 119 8.87 -0.45 -15.03
CA HIS A 119 7.45 -0.13 -14.91
C HIS A 119 6.62 -1.38 -14.54
N GLY A 120 6.88 -2.50 -15.20
CA GLY A 120 6.23 -3.78 -14.87
C GLY A 120 6.50 -4.22 -13.42
N LEU A 121 7.73 -4.05 -12.95
CA LEU A 121 8.10 -4.35 -11.57
C LEU A 121 7.39 -3.41 -10.58
N ALA A 122 7.33 -2.11 -10.87
CA ALA A 122 6.60 -1.14 -10.06
C ALA A 122 5.10 -1.45 -9.99
N ALA A 123 4.49 -1.85 -11.12
CA ALA A 123 3.10 -2.29 -11.18
C ALA A 123 2.87 -3.57 -10.35
N GLY A 124 3.80 -4.51 -10.38
CA GLY A 124 3.78 -5.71 -9.54
C GLY A 124 3.81 -5.39 -8.05
N PHE A 125 4.70 -4.49 -7.60
CA PHE A 125 4.73 -4.02 -6.21
C PHE A 125 3.44 -3.28 -5.81
N TYR A 126 2.88 -2.49 -6.73
CA TYR A 126 1.61 -1.82 -6.48
C TYR A 126 0.45 -2.80 -6.30
N ALA A 127 0.34 -3.80 -7.17
CA ALA A 127 -0.67 -4.85 -7.08
C ALA A 127 -0.52 -5.65 -5.77
N LEU A 128 0.70 -6.07 -5.44
CA LEU A 128 0.98 -6.78 -4.19
C LEU A 128 0.62 -5.93 -2.97
N LYS A 129 1.03 -4.66 -2.95
CA LYS A 129 0.64 -3.71 -1.90
C LYS A 129 -0.87 -3.65 -1.73
N THR A 130 -1.60 -3.51 -2.83
CA THR A 130 -3.07 -3.45 -2.82
C THR A 130 -3.67 -4.70 -2.18
N LEU A 131 -3.21 -5.89 -2.56
CA LEU A 131 -3.67 -7.14 -1.97
C LEU A 131 -3.38 -7.24 -0.46
N LEU A 132 -2.18 -6.84 -0.03
CA LEU A 132 -1.81 -6.83 1.39
C LEU A 132 -2.67 -5.87 2.21
N VAL A 133 -2.96 -4.68 1.69
CA VAL A 133 -3.81 -3.68 2.38
C VAL A 133 -5.27 -4.12 2.42
N VAL A 134 -5.79 -4.71 1.35
CA VAL A 134 -7.15 -5.28 1.33
C VAL A 134 -7.28 -6.44 2.32
N ALA A 135 -6.28 -7.34 2.36
CA ALA A 135 -6.24 -8.42 3.35
C ALA A 135 -6.19 -7.88 4.79
N LEU A 136 -5.41 -6.82 5.02
CA LEU A 136 -5.35 -6.15 6.32
C LEU A 136 -6.72 -5.56 6.71
N ALA A 137 -7.36 -4.82 5.79
CA ALA A 137 -8.69 -4.25 6.02
C ALA A 137 -9.73 -5.32 6.34
N TRP A 138 -9.74 -6.41 5.57
CA TRP A 138 -10.62 -7.56 5.82
C TRP A 138 -10.43 -8.16 7.21
N ARG A 139 -9.19 -8.41 7.63
CA ARG A 139 -8.88 -8.96 8.95
C ARG A 139 -9.31 -8.04 10.08
N LEU A 140 -9.06 -6.73 9.94
CA LEU A 140 -9.42 -5.75 10.96
C LEU A 140 -10.94 -5.56 11.08
N THR A 141 -11.68 -5.59 9.97
CA THR A 141 -13.16 -5.54 10.00
C THR A 141 -13.74 -6.80 10.62
N ALA A 142 -13.22 -7.99 10.28
CA ALA A 142 -13.67 -9.25 10.87
C ALA A 142 -13.43 -9.30 12.40
N ALA A 143 -12.36 -8.67 12.90
CA ALA A 143 -12.10 -8.56 14.33
C ALA A 143 -13.12 -7.66 15.06
N VAL A 144 -13.55 -6.56 14.42
CA VAL A 144 -14.55 -5.63 14.97
C VAL A 144 -15.94 -6.27 15.06
N SER A 145 -16.24 -7.21 14.16
CA SER A 145 -17.57 -7.85 14.07
C SER A 145 -17.76 -9.04 15.04
N ARG A 146 -16.73 -9.46 15.76
CA ARG A 146 -16.86 -10.55 16.74
C ARG A 146 -17.47 -10.01 18.03
N PRO A 147 -18.59 -10.61 18.52
CA PRO A 147 -19.14 -10.26 19.84
C PRO A 147 -18.12 -10.57 20.94
N PRO A 148 -18.13 -9.80 22.05
CA PRO A 148 -17.30 -10.11 23.20
C PRO A 148 -17.66 -11.53 23.68
N SER A 149 -16.65 -12.38 23.85
CA SER A 149 -16.83 -13.69 24.50
C SER A 149 -17.32 -13.47 25.93
N SER A 150 -18.55 -13.88 26.20
CA SER A 150 -19.15 -13.94 27.54
C SER A 150 -18.40 -14.89 28.43
#